data_758391955b10adfbe239a6b269572a28
#
_entry.id   758391955b10adfbe239a6b269572a28
#
_cell.length_a   1.000
_cell.length_b   1.000
_cell.length_c   1.000
_cell.angle_alpha   90.00
_cell.angle_beta   90.00
_cell.angle_gamma   90.00
#
_symmetry.space_group_name_H-M   'P 1'
#
loop_
_entity.id
_entity.type
_entity.pdbx_description
1 polymer ?
#
loop_
_entity_poly.entity_id
_entity_poly.type
_entity_poly.pdbx_seq_one_letter_code
_entity_poly.pdbx_strand_id
1 'polypeptide(L)'
;MKNIAINPEDYTILAVDDIATNIMLLKAVLSRAKYKIVTASGGNEALEKAATELPDLILLDIMMPDMDGYEVIKHLKADPALQDIPVIFLTALH
;
A
#
# COMPACT_ATOMS: atom_id res chain seq x y z
N MET A 1 -1.07 -6.90 -32.18
CA MET A 1 -0.83 -6.99 -30.73
C MET A 1 -2.16 -7.02 -29.99
N LYS A 2 -2.32 -7.98 -29.11
CA LYS A 2 -3.55 -8.06 -28.34
C LYS A 2 -3.52 -7.05 -27.21
N ASN A 3 -4.58 -6.27 -27.08
CA ASN A 3 -4.76 -5.42 -25.92
C ASN A 3 -5.18 -6.30 -24.74
N ILE A 4 -4.42 -6.24 -23.68
CA ILE A 4 -4.79 -6.92 -22.46
C ILE A 4 -5.71 -5.98 -21.69
N ALA A 5 -6.96 -6.39 -21.52
CA ALA A 5 -7.88 -5.63 -20.69
C ALA A 5 -7.52 -5.85 -19.23
N ILE A 6 -7.16 -4.77 -18.56
CA ILE A 6 -6.89 -4.80 -17.12
C ILE A 6 -8.14 -4.28 -16.42
N ASN A 7 -8.72 -5.11 -15.55
CA ASN A 7 -9.82 -4.71 -14.69
C ASN A 7 -9.24 -4.21 -13.37
N PRO A 8 -9.29 -2.90 -13.11
CA PRO A 8 -8.74 -2.37 -11.86
C PRO A 8 -9.36 -3.00 -10.61
N GLU A 9 -10.62 -3.38 -10.66
CA GLU A 9 -11.29 -4.01 -9.53
C GLU A 9 -10.74 -5.37 -9.15
N ASP A 10 -9.92 -5.98 -10.00
CA ASP A 10 -9.24 -7.24 -9.69
C ASP A 10 -7.95 -7.03 -8.91
N TYR A 11 -7.53 -5.78 -8.74
CA TYR A 11 -6.28 -5.44 -8.08
C TYR A 11 -6.52 -4.71 -6.78
N THR A 12 -5.76 -5.08 -5.76
CA THR A 12 -5.84 -4.49 -4.43
C THR A 12 -4.61 -3.64 -4.18
N ILE A 13 -4.83 -2.41 -3.73
CA ILE A 13 -3.75 -1.50 -3.34
C ILE A 13 -3.86 -1.26 -1.85
N LEU A 14 -2.75 -1.48 -1.15
CA LEU A 14 -2.64 -1.13 0.28
C LEU A 14 -2.00 0.24 0.37
N ALA A 15 -2.72 1.19 0.94
CA ALA A 15 -2.22 2.55 1.16
C ALA A 15 -1.92 2.75 2.63
N VAL A 16 -0.69 3.10 2.94
CA VAL A 16 -0.19 3.22 4.31
C VAL A 16 0.28 4.64 4.59
N ASP A 17 -0.37 5.30 5.52
CA ASP A 17 -0.01 6.66 5.96
C ASP A 17 -0.64 6.88 7.33
N ASP A 18 0.10 7.51 8.24
CA ASP A 18 -0.43 7.80 9.57
C ASP A 18 -1.33 9.03 9.62
N ILE A 19 -1.35 9.80 8.55
CA ILE A 19 -2.19 11.00 8.44
C ILE A 19 -3.50 10.66 7.74
N ALA A 20 -4.60 10.75 8.48
CA ALA A 20 -5.92 10.34 8.00
C ALA A 20 -6.36 11.07 6.72
N THR A 21 -6.04 12.37 6.61
CA THR A 21 -6.40 13.14 5.41
C THR A 21 -5.66 12.66 4.16
N ASN A 22 -4.41 12.23 4.31
CA ASN A 22 -3.65 11.66 3.19
C ASN A 22 -4.30 10.36 2.71
N ILE A 23 -4.70 9.51 3.65
CA ILE A 23 -5.40 8.25 3.33
C ILE A 23 -6.71 8.54 2.61
N MET A 24 -7.47 9.53 3.07
CA MET A 24 -8.73 9.92 2.44
C MET A 24 -8.53 10.35 0.99
N LEU A 25 -7.50 11.16 0.74
CA LEU A 25 -7.19 11.63 -0.61
C LEU A 25 -6.77 10.48 -1.52
N LEU A 26 -5.89 9.62 -1.04
CA LEU A 26 -5.46 8.45 -1.81
C LEU A 26 -6.63 7.54 -2.13
N LYS A 27 -7.46 7.28 -1.13
CA LYS A 27 -8.63 6.42 -1.31
C LYS A 27 -9.60 7.00 -2.33
N ALA A 28 -9.84 8.31 -2.29
CA ALA A 28 -10.71 8.98 -3.25
C ALA A 28 -10.19 8.86 -4.67
N VAL A 29 -8.90 9.13 -4.88
CA VAL A 29 -8.28 9.07 -6.21
C VAL A 29 -8.28 7.64 -6.75
N LEU A 30 -7.86 6.69 -5.94
CA LEU A 30 -7.72 5.30 -6.37
C LEU A 30 -9.08 4.62 -6.56
N SER A 31 -10.07 5.00 -5.74
CA SER A 31 -11.44 4.47 -5.90
C SER A 31 -12.07 4.94 -7.21
N ARG A 32 -11.76 6.17 -7.64
CA ARG A 32 -12.22 6.65 -8.94
C ARG A 32 -11.64 5.83 -10.08
N ALA A 33 -10.44 5.31 -9.90
CA ALA A 33 -9.81 4.40 -10.85
C ALA A 33 -10.29 2.95 -10.69
N LYS A 34 -11.19 2.71 -9.74
CA LYS A 34 -11.86 1.42 -9.48
C LYS A 34 -11.01 0.33 -8.88
N TYR A 35 -9.84 0.65 -8.34
CA TYR A 35 -9.04 -0.31 -7.59
C TYR A 35 -9.67 -0.61 -6.24
N LYS A 36 -9.45 -1.83 -5.76
CA LYS A 36 -9.79 -2.18 -4.37
C LYS A 36 -8.74 -1.56 -3.46
N ILE A 37 -9.18 -0.80 -2.47
CA ILE A 37 -8.28 -0.09 -1.58
C ILE A 37 -8.40 -0.64 -0.17
N VAL A 38 -7.25 -1.01 0.39
CA VAL A 38 -7.10 -1.36 1.80
C VAL A 38 -6.19 -0.30 2.40
N THR A 39 -6.49 0.14 3.60
CA THR A 39 -5.71 1.20 4.22
C THR A 39 -5.10 0.74 5.55
N ALA A 40 -3.96 1.32 5.90
CA ALA A 40 -3.33 1.11 7.18
C ALA A 40 -2.78 2.44 7.68
N SER A 41 -2.84 2.66 8.98
CA SER A 41 -2.45 3.93 9.60
C SER A 41 -1.07 3.88 10.25
N GLY A 42 -0.35 2.78 10.10
CA GLY A 42 0.99 2.64 10.64
C GLY A 42 1.66 1.38 10.14
N GLY A 43 2.92 1.19 10.51
CA GLY A 43 3.73 0.10 10.01
C GLY A 43 3.25 -1.27 10.45
N ASN A 44 2.86 -1.41 11.71
CA ASN A 44 2.38 -2.69 12.22
C ASN A 44 1.08 -3.11 11.54
N GLU A 45 0.15 -2.18 11.40
CA GLU A 45 -1.10 -2.45 10.70
C GLU A 45 -0.84 -2.78 9.23
N ALA A 46 0.13 -2.09 8.62
CA ALA A 46 0.50 -2.36 7.23
C ALA A 46 0.97 -3.80 7.04
N LEU A 47 1.80 -4.30 7.95
CA LEU A 47 2.29 -5.67 7.88
C LEU A 47 1.16 -6.70 8.05
N GLU A 48 0.23 -6.44 8.97
CA GLU A 48 -0.94 -7.28 9.15
C GLU A 48 -1.80 -7.31 7.88
N LYS A 49 -2.09 -6.14 7.34
CA LYS A 49 -2.92 -6.03 6.14
C LYS A 49 -2.26 -6.65 4.92
N ALA A 50 -0.95 -6.50 4.79
CA ALA A 50 -0.22 -7.14 3.70
C ALA A 50 -0.34 -8.66 3.78
N ALA A 51 -0.23 -9.21 4.98
CA ALA A 51 -0.32 -10.66 5.18
C ALA A 51 -1.72 -11.21 4.92
N THR A 52 -2.77 -10.49 5.31
CA THR A 52 -4.14 -10.94 5.17
C THR A 52 -4.74 -10.65 3.81
N GLU A 53 -4.42 -9.51 3.21
CA GLU A 53 -5.03 -9.06 1.96
C GLU A 53 -4.21 -9.39 0.73
N LEU A 54 -2.91 -9.65 0.90
CA LEU A 54 -1.99 -9.94 -0.19
C LEU A 54 -2.15 -8.95 -1.35
N PRO A 55 -1.90 -7.66 -1.09
CA PRO A 55 -2.12 -6.63 -2.09
C PRO A 55 -1.20 -6.78 -3.29
N ASP A 56 -1.61 -6.20 -4.41
CA ASP A 56 -0.83 -6.20 -5.64
C ASP A 56 0.19 -5.05 -5.67
N LEU A 57 -0.04 -4.04 -4.85
CA LEU A 57 0.82 -2.87 -4.75
C LEU A 57 0.67 -2.26 -3.36
N ILE A 58 1.76 -1.78 -2.81
CA ILE A 58 1.74 -1.06 -1.53
C ILE A 58 2.25 0.36 -1.76
N LEU A 59 1.45 1.34 -1.37
CA LEU A 59 1.84 2.73 -1.31
C LEU A 59 2.16 3.04 0.14
N LEU A 60 3.40 3.40 0.41
CA LEU A 60 3.94 3.40 1.77
C LEU A 60 4.57 4.74 2.12
N ASP A 61 4.04 5.40 3.15
CA ASP A 61 4.66 6.57 3.72
C ASP A 61 5.95 6.18 4.45
N ILE A 62 6.98 7.00 4.31
CA ILE A 62 8.27 6.75 4.96
C ILE A 62 8.23 7.17 6.42
N MET A 63 7.60 8.30 6.71
CA MET A 63 7.64 8.93 8.04
C MET A 63 6.43 8.56 8.87
N MET A 64 6.55 7.51 9.68
CA MET A 64 5.48 7.09 10.57
C MET A 64 6.03 6.88 12.00
N PRO A 65 5.24 7.18 13.04
CA PRO A 65 5.75 7.17 14.42
C PRO A 65 6.03 5.78 15.00
N ASP A 66 5.29 4.75 14.59
CA ASP A 66 5.47 3.40 15.15
C ASP A 66 6.60 2.63 14.48
N MET A 67 6.69 2.77 13.16
CA MET A 67 7.67 2.06 12.36
C MET A 67 7.81 2.80 11.04
N ASP A 68 9.01 3.23 10.69
CA ASP A 68 9.17 3.97 9.44
C ASP A 68 9.06 3.05 8.22
N GLY A 69 8.94 3.65 7.04
CA GLY A 69 8.73 2.90 5.80
C GLY A 69 9.88 1.94 5.48
N TYR A 70 11.10 2.28 5.85
CA TYR A 70 12.25 1.40 5.60
C TYR A 70 12.17 0.14 6.45
N GLU A 71 11.71 0.27 7.69
CA GLU A 71 11.47 -0.87 8.57
C GLU A 71 10.37 -1.78 8.02
N VAL A 72 9.30 -1.19 7.52
CA VAL A 72 8.21 -1.95 6.90
C VAL A 72 8.74 -2.77 5.72
N ILE A 73 9.53 -2.14 4.84
CA ILE A 73 10.13 -2.84 3.69
C ILE A 73 11.01 -4.00 4.14
N LYS A 74 11.77 -3.79 5.19
CA LYS A 74 12.65 -4.83 5.73
C LYS A 74 11.86 -6.08 6.11
N HIS A 75 10.74 -5.88 6.82
CA HIS A 75 9.84 -6.97 7.20
C HIS A 75 9.20 -7.63 5.98
N LEU A 76 8.75 -6.84 5.01
CA LEU A 76 8.14 -7.38 3.81
C LEU A 76 9.13 -8.24 3.02
N LYS A 77 10.36 -7.78 2.87
CA LYS A 77 11.38 -8.50 2.11
C LYS A 77 11.86 -9.77 2.82
N ALA A 78 11.68 -9.84 4.13
CA ALA A 78 12.04 -11.03 4.91
C ALA A 78 10.97 -12.12 4.83
N ASP A 79 9.77 -11.81 4.33
CA ASP A 79 8.66 -12.76 4.25
C ASP A 79 8.52 -13.26 2.82
N PRO A 80 8.73 -14.56 2.56
CA PRO A 80 8.61 -15.12 1.20
C PRO A 80 7.26 -14.88 0.53
N ALA A 81 6.19 -14.76 1.31
CA ALA A 81 4.86 -14.52 0.77
C ALA A 81 4.66 -13.06 0.34
N LEU A 82 5.47 -12.14 0.84
CA LEU A 82 5.27 -10.70 0.66
C LEU A 82 6.41 -10.01 -0.10
N GLN A 83 7.55 -10.69 -0.22
CA GLN A 83 8.78 -10.06 -0.73
C GLN A 83 8.68 -9.55 -2.17
N ASP A 84 7.79 -10.09 -2.96
CA ASP A 84 7.65 -9.72 -4.37
C ASP A 84 6.57 -8.66 -4.61
N ILE A 85 5.84 -8.24 -3.58
CA ILE A 85 4.84 -7.19 -3.73
C ILE A 85 5.57 -5.87 -3.99
N PRO A 86 5.28 -5.18 -5.10
CA PRO A 86 5.92 -3.90 -5.37
C PRO A 86 5.48 -2.84 -4.37
N VAL A 87 6.44 -2.01 -3.95
CA VAL A 87 6.21 -0.94 -2.99
C VAL A 87 6.64 0.38 -3.61
N ILE A 88 5.77 1.37 -3.54
CA ILE A 88 6.09 2.74 -3.94
C ILE A 88 6.08 3.60 -2.68
N PHE A 89 7.19 4.29 -2.41
CA PHE A 89 7.23 5.23 -1.31
C PHE A 89 6.47 6.49 -1.65
N LEU A 90 5.66 6.94 -0.70
CA LEU A 90 5.02 8.24 -0.78
C LEU A 90 5.97 9.23 -0.12
N THR A 91 6.47 10.19 -0.90
CA THR A 91 7.27 11.25 -0.33
C THR A 91 6.34 12.20 0.42
N ALA A 92 6.68 12.45 1.67
CA ALA A 92 5.92 13.39 2.46
C ALA A 92 6.07 14.78 1.86
N LEU A 93 4.97 15.36 1.44
CA LEU A 93 4.91 16.76 1.03
C LEU A 93 4.66 17.59 2.28
N HIS A 94 5.71 17.76 3.04
CA HIS A 94 5.63 18.58 4.24
C HIS A 94 6.18 19.97 3.97
#